data_52a41b34d6269e47efa85410f1c7c967
#
_entry.id   52a41b34d6269e47efa85410f1c7c967
#
_cell.length_a   1.000
_cell.length_b   1.000
_cell.length_c   1.000
_cell.angle_alpha   90.00
_cell.angle_beta   90.00
_cell.angle_gamma   90.00
#
_symmetry.space_group_name_H-M   'P 1'
#
loop_
_entity.id
_entity.type
_entity.pdbx_description
1 polymer ?
#
loop_
_entity_poly.entity_id
_entity_poly.type
_entity_poly.pdbx_seq_one_letter_code
_entity_poly.pdbx_strand_id
1 'polypeptide(L)'
;MRSAPPQPVISAQPATPPTAAARSRSALRKTLRKLGSTASKHLALIVLSCVFGLPLIWMIGTSFKTAGQALQLPVAWWPHPFLWSNYPQLFAALPIWRFFLNTFVYAAVTIVGVLISSSLVAYGFSRLRWPGRDALFYVMLMTMILPFICTLIPLFVMYKRFGWIGSYLPLEVPTFFGSSVFSTFLLRQFFMTIPQSLSEAARIDGASEFFIYSRIILPLAKPALATVILFQFIYCWNDYLGPLIYISNQNSYPLSLGLDLILGDYTTNWAWVMAGATAATAPIVILFFLTQRTFIQGIALTGTKG
;
A
#
# COMPACT_ATOMS: atom_id res chain seq x y z
N MET A 1 23.15 -2.76 -80.71
CA MET A 1 23.06 -2.26 -79.32
C MET A 1 22.75 -0.79 -79.37
N ARG A 2 21.51 -0.37 -79.10
CA ARG A 2 21.09 1.04 -79.05
C ARG A 2 21.12 1.43 -77.56
N SER A 3 22.00 2.41 -77.22
CA SER A 3 22.09 2.99 -75.89
C SER A 3 20.86 3.84 -75.62
N ALA A 4 20.16 3.60 -74.49
CA ALA A 4 19.06 4.45 -74.04
C ALA A 4 19.58 5.84 -73.61
N PRO A 5 18.80 6.94 -73.85
CA PRO A 5 19.19 8.30 -73.47
C PRO A 5 19.12 8.45 -71.94
N PRO A 6 19.99 9.28 -71.32
CA PRO A 6 19.98 9.52 -69.87
C PRO A 6 18.71 10.27 -69.43
N GLN A 7 18.08 9.82 -68.38
CA GLN A 7 16.94 10.50 -67.79
C GLN A 7 17.35 11.83 -67.14
N PRO A 8 16.52 12.89 -67.24
CA PRO A 8 16.84 14.16 -66.61
C PRO A 8 16.80 14.05 -65.08
N VAL A 9 17.89 14.43 -64.43
CA VAL A 9 18.00 14.59 -62.98
C VAL A 9 17.11 15.75 -62.57
N ILE A 10 15.94 15.44 -61.95
CA ILE A 10 15.07 16.47 -61.35
C ILE A 10 15.81 17.02 -60.14
N SER A 11 16.42 18.19 -60.28
CA SER A 11 17.01 18.92 -59.19
C SER A 11 15.93 19.29 -58.19
N ALA A 12 15.95 18.68 -56.99
CA ALA A 12 15.07 19.04 -55.88
C ALA A 12 15.32 20.53 -55.52
N GLN A 13 14.34 21.38 -55.81
CA GLN A 13 14.39 22.78 -55.37
C GLN A 13 14.54 22.82 -53.84
N PRO A 14 15.46 23.63 -53.27
CA PRO A 14 15.57 23.77 -51.84
C PRO A 14 14.27 24.35 -51.26
N ALA A 15 13.66 23.64 -50.33
CA ALA A 15 12.44 24.06 -49.67
C ALA A 15 12.66 25.44 -49.01
N THR A 16 11.89 26.41 -49.43
CA THR A 16 11.96 27.76 -48.87
C THR A 16 11.69 27.72 -47.36
N PRO A 17 12.51 28.36 -46.53
CA PRO A 17 12.31 28.37 -45.10
C PRO A 17 10.97 29.00 -44.73
N PRO A 18 10.19 28.44 -43.78
CA PRO A 18 8.88 28.95 -43.43
C PRO A 18 8.98 30.41 -42.94
N THR A 19 8.09 31.27 -43.43
CA THR A 19 8.03 32.69 -43.07
C THR A 19 7.84 32.87 -41.55
N ALA A 20 8.33 34.00 -41.00
CA ALA A 20 8.23 34.29 -39.56
C ALA A 20 6.78 34.18 -39.02
N ALA A 21 5.79 34.58 -39.85
CA ALA A 21 4.37 34.43 -39.53
C ALA A 21 3.90 32.97 -39.46
N ALA A 22 4.45 32.07 -40.28
CA ALA A 22 4.12 30.64 -40.24
C ALA A 22 4.74 29.97 -39.02
N ARG A 23 5.95 30.36 -38.59
CA ARG A 23 6.59 29.90 -37.36
C ARG A 23 5.83 30.35 -36.11
N SER A 24 5.36 31.60 -36.05
CA SER A 24 4.55 32.13 -34.95
C SER A 24 3.21 31.41 -34.83
N ARG A 25 2.50 31.15 -35.94
CA ARG A 25 1.24 30.42 -35.96
C ARG A 25 1.41 28.96 -35.53
N SER A 26 2.49 28.29 -35.93
CA SER A 26 2.78 26.91 -35.51
C SER A 26 3.15 26.82 -34.04
N ALA A 27 3.89 27.78 -33.50
CA ALA A 27 4.22 27.89 -32.09
C ALA A 27 2.95 28.11 -31.23
N LEU A 28 2.08 29.03 -31.63
CA LEU A 28 0.81 29.30 -30.98
C LEU A 28 -0.09 28.07 -30.97
N ARG A 29 -0.23 27.35 -32.08
CA ARG A 29 -0.98 26.11 -32.17
C ARG A 29 -0.42 25.00 -31.25
N LYS A 30 0.92 24.87 -31.16
CA LYS A 30 1.58 23.93 -30.25
C LYS A 30 1.30 24.26 -28.77
N THR A 31 1.34 25.57 -28.44
CA THR A 31 1.05 26.04 -27.07
C THR A 31 -0.41 25.80 -26.71
N LEU A 32 -1.35 26.16 -27.60
CA LEU A 32 -2.78 25.93 -27.39
C LEU A 32 -3.11 24.43 -27.28
N ARG A 33 -2.47 23.59 -28.12
CA ARG A 33 -2.65 22.14 -28.03
C ARG A 33 -2.06 21.52 -26.72
N LYS A 34 -0.91 22.04 -26.26
CA LYS A 34 -0.36 21.68 -24.97
C LYS A 34 -1.28 22.10 -23.81
N LEU A 35 -1.78 23.34 -23.87
CA LEU A 35 -2.70 23.86 -22.84
C LEU A 35 -4.00 23.06 -22.82
N GLY A 36 -4.60 22.77 -23.96
CA GLY A 36 -5.80 21.94 -24.07
C GLY A 36 -5.57 20.50 -23.56
N SER A 37 -4.43 19.89 -23.92
CA SER A 37 -4.06 18.56 -23.43
C SER A 37 -3.82 18.56 -21.90
N THR A 38 -3.22 19.62 -21.36
CA THR A 38 -3.01 19.74 -19.91
C THR A 38 -4.33 19.98 -19.19
N ALA A 39 -5.18 20.87 -19.72
CA ALA A 39 -6.50 21.14 -19.15
C ALA A 39 -7.41 19.89 -19.15
N SER A 40 -7.42 19.12 -20.25
CA SER A 40 -8.21 17.87 -20.31
C SER A 40 -7.71 16.82 -19.32
N LYS A 41 -6.40 16.71 -19.09
CA LYS A 41 -5.83 15.81 -18.08
C LYS A 41 -6.23 16.24 -16.67
N HIS A 42 -6.16 17.53 -16.35
CA HIS A 42 -6.58 18.03 -15.04
C HIS A 42 -8.08 17.85 -14.84
N LEU A 43 -8.90 18.12 -15.87
CA LEU A 43 -10.34 17.89 -15.80
C LEU A 43 -10.67 16.41 -15.53
N ALA A 44 -10.03 15.50 -16.26
CA ALA A 44 -10.20 14.07 -16.04
C ALA A 44 -9.79 13.65 -14.63
N LEU A 45 -8.65 14.16 -14.12
CA LEU A 45 -8.20 13.90 -12.75
C LEU A 45 -9.18 14.43 -11.71
N ILE A 46 -9.72 15.64 -11.88
CA ILE A 46 -10.71 16.24 -10.97
C ILE A 46 -11.99 15.40 -10.97
N VAL A 47 -12.50 15.04 -12.14
CA VAL A 47 -13.71 14.19 -12.23
C VAL A 47 -13.50 12.85 -11.54
N LEU A 48 -12.40 12.17 -11.83
CA LEU A 48 -12.05 10.91 -11.17
C LEU A 48 -11.91 11.08 -9.66
N SER A 49 -11.24 12.14 -9.19
CA SER A 49 -11.09 12.42 -7.76
C SER A 49 -12.44 12.67 -7.08
N CYS A 50 -13.37 13.38 -7.73
CA CYS A 50 -14.71 13.58 -7.23
C CYS A 50 -15.50 12.26 -7.14
N VAL A 51 -15.43 11.42 -8.20
CA VAL A 51 -16.11 10.12 -8.22
C VAL A 51 -15.59 9.20 -7.12
N PHE A 52 -14.26 9.05 -6.99
CA PHE A 52 -13.67 8.21 -5.96
C PHE A 52 -13.77 8.79 -4.54
N GLY A 53 -13.85 10.12 -4.41
CA GLY A 53 -14.04 10.80 -3.13
C GLY A 53 -15.49 10.78 -2.62
N LEU A 54 -16.48 10.56 -3.50
CA LEU A 54 -17.89 10.64 -3.17
C LEU A 54 -18.31 9.67 -2.05
N PRO A 55 -17.90 8.38 -2.03
CA PRO A 55 -18.21 7.48 -0.92
C PRO A 55 -17.64 7.97 0.41
N LEU A 56 -16.43 8.53 0.41
CA LEU A 56 -15.80 9.07 1.62
C LEU A 56 -16.53 10.31 2.14
N ILE A 57 -16.91 11.23 1.24
CA ILE A 57 -17.71 12.41 1.58
C ILE A 57 -19.06 11.99 2.15
N TRP A 58 -19.71 10.99 1.55
CA TRP A 58 -20.96 10.42 2.03
C TRP A 58 -20.82 9.81 3.43
N MET A 59 -19.78 9.01 3.66
CA MET A 59 -19.48 8.40 4.96
C MET A 59 -19.29 9.48 6.04
N ILE A 60 -18.45 10.48 5.77
CA ILE A 60 -18.19 11.59 6.68
C ILE A 60 -19.49 12.39 6.91
N GLY A 61 -20.21 12.74 5.86
CA GLY A 61 -21.49 13.47 5.99
C GLY A 61 -22.52 12.70 6.81
N THR A 62 -22.62 11.39 6.60
CA THR A 62 -23.58 10.54 7.32
C THR A 62 -23.21 10.35 8.78
N SER A 63 -21.93 10.41 9.14
CA SER A 63 -21.49 10.34 10.53
C SER A 63 -22.03 11.48 11.42
N PHE A 64 -22.45 12.58 10.82
CA PHE A 64 -23.03 13.75 11.52
C PHE A 64 -24.55 13.83 11.43
N LYS A 65 -25.24 12.84 10.84
CA LYS A 65 -26.69 12.79 10.75
C LYS A 65 -27.33 12.22 12.01
N THR A 66 -28.65 12.43 12.15
CA THR A 66 -29.47 11.64 13.09
C THR A 66 -29.61 10.20 12.57
N ALA A 67 -29.91 9.24 13.46
CA ALA A 67 -30.19 7.86 13.07
C ALA A 67 -31.29 7.75 11.99
N GLY A 68 -32.36 8.57 12.10
CA GLY A 68 -33.44 8.61 11.12
C GLY A 68 -33.01 9.17 9.77
N GLN A 69 -32.21 10.25 9.74
CA GLN A 69 -31.69 10.83 8.50
C GLN A 69 -30.74 9.91 7.75
N ALA A 70 -30.01 9.05 8.45
CA ALA A 70 -29.07 8.14 7.82
C ALA A 70 -29.77 7.14 6.89
N LEU A 71 -31.02 6.81 7.16
CA LEU A 71 -31.88 5.87 6.41
C LEU A 71 -33.00 6.54 5.61
N GLN A 72 -33.10 7.88 5.65
CA GLN A 72 -34.21 8.62 5.03
C GLN A 72 -34.18 8.54 3.50
N LEU A 73 -35.37 8.39 2.91
CA LEU A 73 -35.58 8.51 1.47
C LEU A 73 -36.56 9.69 1.20
N PRO A 74 -36.29 10.59 0.25
CA PRO A 74 -35.05 10.65 -0.59
C PRO A 74 -33.82 10.98 0.23
N VAL A 75 -32.68 10.53 -0.26
CA VAL A 75 -31.40 10.61 0.43
C VAL A 75 -31.01 12.05 0.78
N ALA A 76 -30.87 12.37 2.06
CA ALA A 76 -30.37 13.65 2.52
C ALA A 76 -28.84 13.68 2.39
N TRP A 77 -28.28 14.48 1.47
CA TRP A 77 -26.83 14.57 1.27
C TRP A 77 -26.11 15.26 2.45
N TRP A 78 -26.72 16.28 3.04
CA TRP A 78 -26.14 17.06 4.13
C TRP A 78 -26.89 16.82 5.44
N PRO A 79 -26.20 16.74 6.58
CA PRO A 79 -26.83 16.59 7.89
C PRO A 79 -27.62 17.86 8.30
N HIS A 80 -28.85 17.69 8.76
CA HIS A 80 -29.68 18.71 9.39
C HIS A 80 -30.52 18.11 10.52
N PRO A 81 -30.24 18.38 11.81
CA PRO A 81 -29.11 19.14 12.36
C PRO A 81 -27.79 18.42 12.21
N PHE A 82 -26.68 19.17 12.39
CA PHE A 82 -25.33 18.63 12.38
C PHE A 82 -24.99 18.10 13.77
N LEU A 83 -24.91 16.77 13.93
CA LEU A 83 -24.72 16.13 15.23
C LEU A 83 -23.27 15.74 15.48
N TRP A 84 -22.49 16.66 16.02
CA TRP A 84 -21.15 16.38 16.51
C TRP A 84 -21.13 15.37 17.68
N SER A 85 -22.24 15.27 18.43
CA SER A 85 -22.39 14.39 19.58
C SER A 85 -22.29 12.90 19.25
N ASN A 86 -22.45 12.50 18.00
CA ASN A 86 -22.31 11.09 17.57
C ASN A 86 -20.95 10.52 17.94
N TYR A 87 -19.87 11.30 17.79
CA TYR A 87 -18.52 10.85 18.12
C TYR A 87 -18.31 10.60 19.62
N PRO A 88 -18.48 11.60 20.52
CA PRO A 88 -18.30 11.36 21.95
C PRO A 88 -19.27 10.32 22.49
N GLN A 89 -20.50 10.21 21.99
CA GLN A 89 -21.45 9.17 22.38
C GLN A 89 -20.94 7.78 21.98
N LEU A 90 -20.44 7.61 20.77
CA LEU A 90 -19.84 6.36 20.30
C LEU A 90 -18.63 5.96 21.16
N PHE A 91 -17.74 6.91 21.44
CA PHE A 91 -16.53 6.66 22.26
C PHE A 91 -16.86 6.40 23.74
N ALA A 92 -18.00 6.88 24.22
CA ALA A 92 -18.49 6.57 25.56
C ALA A 92 -19.18 5.19 25.63
N ALA A 93 -19.91 4.80 24.57
CA ALA A 93 -20.63 3.53 24.50
C ALA A 93 -19.67 2.33 24.29
N LEU A 94 -18.61 2.51 23.51
CA LEU A 94 -17.64 1.47 23.18
C LEU A 94 -16.21 1.93 23.49
N PRO A 95 -15.31 1.04 23.92
CA PRO A 95 -13.92 1.39 24.21
C PRO A 95 -13.08 1.54 22.92
N ILE A 96 -13.54 2.41 21.99
CA ILE A 96 -12.93 2.62 20.66
C ILE A 96 -11.44 2.96 20.77
N TRP A 97 -11.06 3.78 21.78
CA TRP A 97 -9.65 4.12 22.01
C TRP A 97 -8.80 2.88 22.33
N ARG A 98 -9.34 1.93 23.07
CA ARG A 98 -8.65 0.66 23.35
C ARG A 98 -8.47 -0.17 22.07
N PHE A 99 -9.48 -0.21 21.21
CA PHE A 99 -9.40 -0.90 19.92
C PHE A 99 -8.33 -0.28 19.00
N PHE A 100 -8.23 1.04 18.99
CA PHE A 100 -7.13 1.75 18.32
C PHE A 100 -5.77 1.33 18.86
N LEU A 101 -5.57 1.38 20.18
CA LEU A 101 -4.31 0.99 20.82
C LEU A 101 -3.95 -0.47 20.53
N ASN A 102 -4.91 -1.38 20.63
CA ASN A 102 -4.71 -2.79 20.33
C ASN A 102 -4.23 -2.98 18.89
N THR A 103 -4.86 -2.28 17.92
CA THR A 103 -4.44 -2.33 16.51
C THR A 103 -3.05 -1.76 16.31
N PHE A 104 -2.71 -0.64 16.94
CA PHE A 104 -1.37 -0.06 16.84
C PHE A 104 -0.30 -0.97 17.42
N VAL A 105 -0.54 -1.59 18.58
CA VAL A 105 0.41 -2.53 19.19
C VAL A 105 0.58 -3.75 18.30
N TYR A 106 -0.52 -4.35 17.85
CA TYR A 106 -0.52 -5.47 16.90
C TYR A 106 0.27 -5.13 15.64
N ALA A 107 -0.02 -3.99 15.01
CA ALA A 107 0.69 -3.53 13.82
C ALA A 107 2.18 -3.30 14.10
N ALA A 108 2.54 -2.67 15.21
CA ALA A 108 3.93 -2.40 15.56
C ALA A 108 4.74 -3.68 15.75
N VAL A 109 4.21 -4.65 16.50
CA VAL A 109 4.88 -5.95 16.74
C VAL A 109 5.07 -6.71 15.44
N THR A 110 4.03 -6.82 14.61
CA THR A 110 4.10 -7.53 13.33
C THR A 110 5.02 -6.84 12.34
N ILE A 111 5.04 -5.49 12.28
CA ILE A 111 5.96 -4.73 11.44
C ILE A 111 7.41 -5.04 11.82
N VAL A 112 7.74 -5.03 13.10
CA VAL A 112 9.10 -5.37 13.58
C VAL A 112 9.45 -6.80 13.17
N GLY A 113 8.55 -7.77 13.40
CA GLY A 113 8.75 -9.16 13.02
C GLY A 113 9.00 -9.32 11.52
N VAL A 114 8.14 -8.73 10.68
CA VAL A 114 8.28 -8.78 9.22
C VAL A 114 9.56 -8.11 8.74
N LEU A 115 9.90 -6.93 9.27
CA LEU A 115 11.12 -6.22 8.87
C LEU A 115 12.37 -7.04 9.16
N ILE A 116 12.50 -7.59 10.36
CA ILE A 116 13.66 -8.40 10.76
C ILE A 116 13.73 -9.66 9.90
N SER A 117 12.66 -10.45 9.88
CA SER A 117 12.66 -11.75 9.21
C SER A 117 12.78 -11.62 7.70
N SER A 118 11.95 -10.76 7.07
CA SER A 118 11.95 -10.63 5.61
C SER A 118 13.21 -9.98 5.07
N SER A 119 13.84 -9.03 5.80
CA SER A 119 15.09 -8.42 5.34
C SER A 119 16.28 -9.38 5.44
N LEU A 120 16.36 -10.20 6.49
CA LEU A 120 17.38 -11.24 6.61
C LEU A 120 17.23 -12.29 5.51
N VAL A 121 16.01 -12.79 5.29
CA VAL A 121 15.73 -13.77 4.24
C VAL A 121 16.00 -13.18 2.84
N ALA A 122 15.57 -11.94 2.60
CA ALA A 122 15.83 -11.23 1.34
C ALA A 122 17.34 -11.03 1.10
N TYR A 123 18.11 -10.72 2.14
CA TYR A 123 19.56 -10.62 2.05
C TYR A 123 20.19 -11.96 1.63
N GLY A 124 19.79 -13.05 2.28
CA GLY A 124 20.25 -14.40 1.93
C GLY A 124 19.96 -14.77 0.48
N PHE A 125 18.76 -14.44 -0.02
CA PHE A 125 18.37 -14.72 -1.41
C PHE A 125 18.92 -13.76 -2.45
N SER A 126 19.42 -12.58 -2.08
CA SER A 126 19.89 -11.57 -3.03
C SER A 126 21.42 -11.44 -3.06
N ARG A 127 22.08 -11.53 -1.90
CA ARG A 127 23.49 -11.17 -1.73
C ARG A 127 24.42 -12.35 -1.51
N LEU A 128 23.91 -13.40 -0.87
CA LEU A 128 24.70 -14.61 -0.64
C LEU A 128 24.59 -15.57 -1.81
N ARG A 129 25.66 -16.32 -2.07
CA ARG A 129 25.73 -17.38 -3.08
C ARG A 129 25.77 -18.72 -2.38
N TRP A 130 24.77 -19.55 -2.59
CA TRP A 130 24.70 -20.89 -2.05
C TRP A 130 23.89 -21.81 -2.99
N PRO A 131 24.18 -23.13 -3.02
CA PRO A 131 23.52 -24.07 -3.92
C PRO A 131 22.04 -24.19 -3.58
N GLY A 132 21.15 -24.18 -4.61
CA GLY A 132 19.71 -24.30 -4.43
C GLY A 132 18.97 -23.00 -4.11
N ARG A 133 19.67 -21.85 -3.97
CA ARG A 133 19.10 -20.54 -3.61
C ARG A 133 17.88 -20.16 -4.46
N ASP A 134 18.04 -20.22 -5.77
CA ASP A 134 16.97 -19.74 -6.68
C ASP A 134 15.80 -20.74 -6.72
N ALA A 135 16.07 -22.05 -6.64
CA ALA A 135 15.02 -23.05 -6.55
C ALA A 135 14.17 -22.87 -5.27
N LEU A 136 14.83 -22.69 -4.11
CA LEU A 136 14.12 -22.46 -2.85
C LEU A 136 13.35 -21.14 -2.86
N PHE A 137 13.90 -20.10 -3.51
CA PHE A 137 13.17 -18.85 -3.70
C PHE A 137 11.87 -19.02 -4.51
N TYR A 138 11.92 -19.82 -5.59
CA TYR A 138 10.71 -20.14 -6.37
C TYR A 138 9.70 -20.96 -5.55
N VAL A 139 10.15 -21.93 -4.75
CA VAL A 139 9.28 -22.68 -3.82
C VAL A 139 8.61 -21.74 -2.85
N MET A 140 9.37 -20.80 -2.25
CA MET A 140 8.81 -19.77 -1.38
C MET A 140 7.74 -18.93 -2.09
N LEU A 141 7.97 -18.50 -3.33
CA LEU A 141 6.96 -17.75 -4.11
C LEU A 141 5.71 -18.58 -4.40
N MET A 142 5.86 -19.89 -4.67
CA MET A 142 4.72 -20.78 -4.90
C MET A 142 3.79 -20.87 -3.67
N THR A 143 4.31 -20.68 -2.45
CA THR A 143 3.46 -20.67 -1.25
C THR A 143 2.46 -19.52 -1.24
N MET A 144 2.69 -18.41 -1.96
CA MET A 144 1.73 -17.31 -2.10
C MET A 144 0.45 -17.72 -2.86
N ILE A 145 0.52 -18.78 -3.68
CA ILE A 145 -0.62 -19.27 -4.46
C ILE A 145 -1.59 -20.03 -3.57
N LEU A 146 -1.11 -20.56 -2.43
CA LEU A 146 -1.97 -21.30 -1.49
C LEU A 146 -2.94 -20.34 -0.79
N PRO A 147 -4.27 -20.53 -0.98
CA PRO A 147 -5.26 -19.70 -0.30
C PRO A 147 -5.15 -19.88 1.22
N PHE A 148 -5.18 -18.79 1.95
CA PHE A 148 -5.11 -18.79 3.42
C PHE A 148 -6.17 -19.72 4.05
N ILE A 149 -7.36 -19.80 3.46
CA ILE A 149 -8.46 -20.62 3.96
C ILE A 149 -8.09 -22.12 4.04
N CYS A 150 -7.21 -22.61 3.15
CA CYS A 150 -6.76 -24.01 3.15
C CYS A 150 -5.86 -24.34 4.36
N THR A 151 -5.13 -23.34 4.86
CA THR A 151 -4.20 -23.49 5.99
C THR A 151 -4.85 -23.12 7.33
N LEU A 152 -6.02 -22.51 7.32
CA LEU A 152 -6.68 -21.95 8.47
C LEU A 152 -6.96 -22.99 9.57
N ILE A 153 -7.61 -24.11 9.21
CA ILE A 153 -7.97 -25.17 10.18
C ILE A 153 -6.73 -25.84 10.76
N PRO A 154 -5.73 -26.28 9.96
CA PRO A 154 -4.49 -26.83 10.51
C PRO A 154 -3.76 -25.87 11.43
N LEU A 155 -3.66 -24.58 11.08
CA LEU A 155 -3.02 -23.56 11.89
C LEU A 155 -3.80 -23.33 13.20
N PHE A 156 -5.12 -23.27 13.16
CA PHE A 156 -5.94 -23.12 14.34
C PHE A 156 -5.71 -24.28 15.33
N VAL A 157 -5.72 -25.53 14.86
CA VAL A 157 -5.45 -26.70 15.69
C VAL A 157 -4.04 -26.64 16.30
N MET A 158 -3.05 -26.24 15.51
CA MET A 158 -1.66 -26.10 15.98
C MET A 158 -1.57 -25.02 17.07
N TYR A 159 -2.11 -23.82 16.84
CA TYR A 159 -2.08 -22.73 17.82
C TYR A 159 -2.90 -23.03 19.07
N LYS A 160 -4.00 -23.78 18.93
CA LYS A 160 -4.76 -24.30 20.10
C LYS A 160 -3.89 -25.22 20.96
N ARG A 161 -3.12 -26.14 20.35
CA ARG A 161 -2.18 -27.01 21.09
C ARG A 161 -1.06 -26.24 21.79
N PHE A 162 -0.63 -25.11 21.21
CA PHE A 162 0.35 -24.20 21.84
C PHE A 162 -0.25 -23.32 22.93
N GLY A 163 -1.57 -23.33 23.14
CA GLY A 163 -2.24 -22.46 24.09
C GLY A 163 -2.27 -20.98 23.69
N TRP A 164 -2.13 -20.69 22.38
CA TRP A 164 -2.07 -19.31 21.86
C TRP A 164 -3.43 -18.70 21.55
N ILE A 165 -4.50 -19.51 21.50
CA ILE A 165 -5.85 -19.01 21.25
C ILE A 165 -6.31 -18.09 22.39
N GLY A 166 -6.98 -17.01 22.07
CA GLY A 166 -7.36 -15.94 22.99
C GLY A 166 -6.33 -14.81 23.10
N SER A 167 -5.25 -14.85 22.30
CA SER A 167 -4.17 -13.85 22.30
C SER A 167 -3.76 -13.46 20.89
N TYR A 168 -2.87 -12.46 20.76
CA TYR A 168 -2.27 -12.04 19.51
C TYR A 168 -1.11 -12.94 19.03
N LEU A 169 -0.64 -13.90 19.83
CA LEU A 169 0.50 -14.76 19.49
C LEU A 169 0.38 -15.44 18.11
N PRO A 170 -0.80 -16.01 17.72
CA PRO A 170 -0.96 -16.60 16.39
C PRO A 170 -0.73 -15.63 15.23
N LEU A 171 -0.98 -14.35 15.45
CA LEU A 171 -0.88 -13.29 14.42
C LEU A 171 0.51 -12.63 14.41
N GLU A 172 1.17 -12.57 15.56
CA GLU A 172 2.44 -11.85 15.76
C GLU A 172 3.65 -12.76 15.57
N VAL A 173 3.70 -13.91 16.28
CA VAL A 173 4.89 -14.77 16.32
C VAL A 173 5.32 -15.25 14.94
N PRO A 174 4.45 -15.73 14.05
CA PRO A 174 4.87 -16.19 12.72
C PRO A 174 5.59 -15.12 11.90
N THR A 175 5.32 -13.82 12.14
CA THR A 175 5.94 -12.73 11.40
C THR A 175 7.45 -12.63 11.61
N PHE A 176 7.95 -13.13 12.76
CA PHE A 176 9.38 -13.20 13.06
C PHE A 176 10.10 -14.35 12.34
N PHE A 177 9.36 -15.27 11.73
CA PHE A 177 9.90 -16.46 11.07
C PHE A 177 9.69 -16.48 9.56
N GLY A 178 9.66 -15.31 8.92
CA GLY A 178 9.63 -15.19 7.46
C GLY A 178 8.26 -15.46 6.83
N SER A 179 7.18 -15.32 7.56
CA SER A 179 5.82 -15.58 7.05
C SER A 179 5.40 -14.64 5.91
N SER A 180 5.99 -13.44 5.80
CA SER A 180 5.66 -12.48 4.75
C SER A 180 6.49 -12.69 3.49
N VAL A 181 6.04 -13.58 2.62
CA VAL A 181 6.69 -13.89 1.33
C VAL A 181 6.72 -12.65 0.44
N PHE A 182 5.63 -11.87 0.42
CA PHE A 182 5.55 -10.62 -0.37
C PHE A 182 6.62 -9.60 0.05
N SER A 183 6.78 -9.36 1.35
CA SER A 183 7.80 -8.44 1.87
C SER A 183 9.22 -8.92 1.55
N THR A 184 9.46 -10.23 1.67
CA THR A 184 10.73 -10.85 1.30
C THR A 184 11.02 -10.67 -0.19
N PHE A 185 10.03 -10.90 -1.06
CA PHE A 185 10.16 -10.69 -2.49
C PHE A 185 10.50 -9.23 -2.81
N LEU A 186 9.74 -8.27 -2.26
CA LEU A 186 9.94 -6.84 -2.49
C LEU A 186 11.36 -6.41 -2.07
N LEU A 187 11.78 -6.79 -0.87
CA LEU A 187 13.11 -6.45 -0.37
C LEU A 187 14.23 -7.11 -1.18
N ARG A 188 14.06 -8.39 -1.60
CA ARG A 188 15.02 -9.06 -2.48
C ARG A 188 15.17 -8.32 -3.79
N GLN A 189 14.07 -7.94 -4.45
CA GLN A 189 14.15 -7.19 -5.71
C GLN A 189 14.89 -5.87 -5.52
N PHE A 190 14.61 -5.15 -4.45
CA PHE A 190 15.31 -3.91 -4.16
C PHE A 190 16.80 -4.14 -3.87
N PHE A 191 17.13 -5.11 -3.03
CA PHE A 191 18.53 -5.41 -2.69
C PHE A 191 19.34 -5.76 -3.94
N MET A 192 18.75 -6.43 -4.94
CA MET A 192 19.41 -6.75 -6.21
C MET A 192 19.72 -5.50 -7.06
N THR A 193 19.06 -4.36 -6.85
CA THR A 193 19.38 -3.10 -7.55
C THR A 193 20.62 -2.40 -6.99
N ILE A 194 21.02 -2.70 -5.76
CA ILE A 194 22.20 -2.12 -5.12
C ILE A 194 23.46 -2.74 -5.76
N PRO A 195 24.47 -1.96 -6.19
CA PRO A 195 25.67 -2.50 -6.82
C PRO A 195 26.40 -3.55 -5.96
N GLN A 196 26.79 -4.66 -6.57
CA GLN A 196 27.53 -5.75 -5.88
C GLN A 196 28.90 -5.28 -5.39
N SER A 197 29.55 -4.36 -6.13
CA SER A 197 30.86 -3.81 -5.81
C SER A 197 30.96 -3.22 -4.40
N LEU A 198 29.86 -2.68 -3.87
CA LEU A 198 29.82 -2.18 -2.48
C LEU A 198 30.03 -3.30 -1.45
N SER A 199 29.40 -4.45 -1.68
CA SER A 199 29.57 -5.61 -0.79
C SER A 199 30.94 -6.27 -0.97
N GLU A 200 31.46 -6.28 -2.20
CA GLU A 200 32.78 -6.85 -2.52
C GLU A 200 33.91 -6.00 -1.92
N ALA A 201 33.85 -4.68 -2.06
CA ALA A 201 34.82 -3.78 -1.42
C ALA A 201 34.85 -3.96 0.11
N ALA A 202 33.66 -4.00 0.75
CA ALA A 202 33.57 -4.22 2.18
C ALA A 202 34.15 -5.58 2.63
N ARG A 203 33.99 -6.65 1.81
CA ARG A 203 34.62 -7.95 2.11
C ARG A 203 36.15 -7.89 2.01
N ILE A 204 36.70 -7.15 1.03
CA ILE A 204 38.14 -6.90 0.91
C ILE A 204 38.67 -6.17 2.14
N ASP A 205 37.87 -5.22 2.68
CA ASP A 205 38.19 -4.50 3.92
C ASP A 205 37.98 -5.35 5.19
N GLY A 206 37.61 -6.63 5.05
CA GLY A 206 37.46 -7.57 6.18
C GLY A 206 36.12 -7.49 6.88
N ALA A 207 35.10 -6.81 6.31
CA ALA A 207 33.79 -6.72 6.92
C ALA A 207 33.04 -8.06 6.90
N SER A 208 32.39 -8.41 8.02
CA SER A 208 31.53 -9.59 8.10
C SER A 208 30.23 -9.40 7.29
N GLU A 209 29.59 -10.50 6.90
CA GLU A 209 28.30 -10.45 6.18
C GLU A 209 27.22 -9.72 6.98
N PHE A 210 27.19 -9.87 8.31
CA PHE A 210 26.26 -9.14 9.16
C PHE A 210 26.55 -7.64 9.21
N PHE A 211 27.81 -7.24 9.14
CA PHE A 211 28.18 -5.82 9.03
C PHE A 211 27.72 -5.25 7.68
N ILE A 212 27.96 -5.97 6.57
CA ILE A 212 27.51 -5.56 5.23
C ILE A 212 25.98 -5.41 5.20
N TYR A 213 25.26 -6.40 5.72
CA TYR A 213 23.81 -6.36 5.83
C TYR A 213 23.33 -5.13 6.61
N SER A 214 23.80 -4.95 7.83
CA SER A 214 23.26 -3.97 8.77
C SER A 214 23.75 -2.54 8.50
N ARG A 215 25.00 -2.36 8.06
CA ARG A 215 25.63 -1.06 7.90
C ARG A 215 25.67 -0.54 6.47
N ILE A 216 25.52 -1.41 5.48
CA ILE A 216 25.58 -1.01 4.06
C ILE A 216 24.20 -1.21 3.41
N ILE A 217 23.68 -2.43 3.41
CA ILE A 217 22.48 -2.77 2.64
C ILE A 217 21.20 -2.18 3.26
N LEU A 218 20.97 -2.36 4.55
CA LEU A 218 19.76 -1.83 5.22
C LEU A 218 19.65 -0.30 5.13
N PRO A 219 20.70 0.50 5.37
CA PRO A 219 20.62 1.95 5.21
C PRO A 219 20.31 2.39 3.78
N LEU A 220 20.84 1.71 2.77
CA LEU A 220 20.55 1.99 1.36
C LEU A 220 19.12 1.57 0.98
N ALA A 221 18.55 0.59 1.68
CA ALA A 221 17.23 0.05 1.43
C ALA A 221 16.10 0.75 2.22
N LYS A 222 16.37 1.86 2.90
CA LYS A 222 15.34 2.61 3.65
C LYS A 222 14.03 2.85 2.88
N PRO A 223 14.03 3.21 1.57
CA PRO A 223 12.78 3.39 0.83
C PRO A 223 11.97 2.09 0.70
N ALA A 224 12.62 0.96 0.46
CA ALA A 224 11.95 -0.34 0.37
C ALA A 224 11.45 -0.81 1.74
N LEU A 225 12.23 -0.61 2.81
CA LEU A 225 11.79 -0.89 4.17
C LEU A 225 10.56 -0.06 4.56
N ALA A 226 10.53 1.24 4.22
CA ALA A 226 9.37 2.10 4.44
C ALA A 226 8.12 1.59 3.69
N THR A 227 8.31 1.04 2.48
CA THR A 227 7.22 0.43 1.71
C THR A 227 6.68 -0.82 2.41
N VAL A 228 7.56 -1.68 2.94
CA VAL A 228 7.17 -2.86 3.73
C VAL A 228 6.39 -2.46 4.99
N ILE A 229 6.87 -1.43 5.72
CA ILE A 229 6.17 -0.89 6.90
C ILE A 229 4.75 -0.46 6.53
N LEU A 230 4.61 0.29 5.45
CA LEU A 230 3.31 0.78 4.98
C LEU A 230 2.34 -0.36 4.66
N PHE A 231 2.79 -1.33 3.86
CA PHE A 231 1.94 -2.47 3.49
C PHE A 231 1.56 -3.33 4.70
N GLN A 232 2.52 -3.58 5.60
CA GLN A 232 2.24 -4.35 6.81
C GLN A 232 1.28 -3.61 7.75
N PHE A 233 1.43 -2.28 7.88
CA PHE A 233 0.49 -1.47 8.65
C PHE A 233 -0.92 -1.55 8.08
N ILE A 234 -1.08 -1.35 6.76
CA ILE A 234 -2.38 -1.42 6.09
C ILE A 234 -2.99 -2.82 6.25
N TYR A 235 -2.17 -3.87 6.14
CA TYR A 235 -2.61 -5.24 6.35
C TYR A 235 -3.19 -5.43 7.75
N CYS A 236 -2.43 -5.10 8.81
CA CYS A 236 -2.88 -5.24 10.19
C CYS A 236 -4.09 -4.36 10.53
N TRP A 237 -4.13 -3.16 9.95
CA TRP A 237 -5.23 -2.22 10.16
C TRP A 237 -6.56 -2.75 9.65
N ASN A 238 -6.54 -3.46 8.53
CA ASN A 238 -7.73 -4.01 7.89
C ASN A 238 -7.94 -5.50 8.23
N ASP A 239 -7.06 -6.12 9.01
CA ASP A 239 -7.18 -7.53 9.35
C ASP A 239 -8.38 -7.74 10.28
N TYR A 240 -9.41 -8.39 9.72
CA TYR A 240 -10.63 -8.76 10.44
C TYR A 240 -10.65 -10.26 10.76
N LEU A 241 -10.32 -11.08 9.76
CA LEU A 241 -10.49 -12.53 9.84
C LEU A 241 -9.53 -13.18 10.84
N GLY A 242 -8.26 -12.75 10.85
CA GLY A 242 -7.28 -13.26 11.80
C GLY A 242 -7.70 -13.03 13.25
N PRO A 243 -7.93 -11.78 13.67
CA PRO A 243 -8.45 -11.48 15.00
C PRO A 243 -9.77 -12.17 15.33
N LEU A 244 -10.72 -12.27 14.40
CA LEU A 244 -12.00 -12.93 14.62
C LEU A 244 -11.83 -14.39 15.02
N ILE A 245 -10.82 -15.08 14.46
CA ILE A 245 -10.59 -16.51 14.71
C ILE A 245 -9.81 -16.73 16.02
N TYR A 246 -8.86 -15.85 16.32
CA TYR A 246 -7.89 -16.12 17.39
C TYR A 246 -8.13 -15.32 18.67
N ILE A 247 -8.88 -14.21 18.63
CA ILE A 247 -9.10 -13.33 19.79
C ILE A 247 -10.53 -13.49 20.29
N SER A 248 -10.68 -13.97 21.53
CA SER A 248 -12.00 -14.22 22.14
C SER A 248 -12.44 -13.11 23.11
N ASN A 249 -11.49 -12.34 23.65
CA ASN A 249 -11.77 -11.32 24.65
C ASN A 249 -12.00 -9.96 23.98
N GLN A 250 -13.19 -9.39 24.18
CA GLN A 250 -13.57 -8.08 23.64
C GLN A 250 -12.61 -6.94 24.03
N ASN A 251 -12.02 -6.99 25.22
CA ASN A 251 -11.01 -6.02 25.64
C ASN A 251 -9.73 -6.05 24.79
N SER A 252 -9.49 -7.15 24.10
CA SER A 252 -8.35 -7.34 23.21
C SER A 252 -8.70 -7.16 21.74
N TYR A 253 -9.93 -6.77 21.41
CA TYR A 253 -10.34 -6.58 20.01
C TYR A 253 -9.53 -5.47 19.35
N PRO A 254 -9.05 -5.69 18.13
CA PRO A 254 -8.56 -4.62 17.27
C PRO A 254 -9.73 -3.81 16.73
N LEU A 255 -9.42 -2.69 16.09
CA LEU A 255 -10.41 -1.74 15.56
C LEU A 255 -11.38 -2.39 14.56
N SER A 256 -10.91 -3.31 13.72
CA SER A 256 -11.75 -4.03 12.74
C SER A 256 -12.87 -4.82 13.42
N LEU A 257 -12.56 -5.58 14.48
CA LEU A 257 -13.58 -6.26 15.28
C LEU A 257 -14.41 -5.30 16.12
N GLY A 258 -13.80 -4.23 16.61
CA GLY A 258 -14.52 -3.19 17.35
C GLY A 258 -15.58 -2.48 16.51
N LEU A 259 -15.34 -2.29 15.22
CA LEU A 259 -16.34 -1.75 14.29
C LEU A 259 -17.49 -2.74 14.04
N ASP A 260 -17.19 -4.04 14.02
CA ASP A 260 -18.21 -5.08 13.86
C ASP A 260 -19.21 -5.09 15.03
N LEU A 261 -18.74 -4.80 16.25
CA LEU A 261 -19.64 -4.63 17.41
C LEU A 261 -20.67 -3.49 17.22
N ILE A 262 -20.26 -2.40 16.55
CA ILE A 262 -21.21 -1.31 16.25
C ILE A 262 -22.30 -1.81 15.31
N LEU A 263 -21.95 -2.66 14.34
CA LEU A 263 -22.90 -3.28 13.43
C LEU A 263 -23.83 -4.28 14.13
N GLY A 264 -23.31 -5.07 15.08
CA GLY A 264 -24.07 -6.07 15.82
C GLY A 264 -25.02 -5.47 16.86
N ASP A 265 -24.50 -4.61 17.72
CA ASP A 265 -25.22 -4.10 18.89
C ASP A 265 -26.06 -2.85 18.60
N TYR A 266 -25.64 -2.06 17.58
CA TYR A 266 -26.24 -0.75 17.25
C TYR A 266 -26.72 -0.66 15.81
N THR A 267 -27.21 -1.74 15.23
CA THR A 267 -27.66 -1.86 13.82
C THR A 267 -28.67 -0.78 13.38
N THR A 268 -29.39 -0.17 14.32
CA THR A 268 -30.34 0.92 14.05
C THR A 268 -29.68 2.28 13.90
N ASN A 269 -28.43 2.45 14.33
CA ASN A 269 -27.74 3.74 14.32
C ASN A 269 -26.61 3.80 13.28
N TRP A 270 -26.96 3.89 12.02
CA TRP A 270 -26.00 4.02 10.92
C TRP A 270 -25.09 5.25 11.02
N ALA A 271 -25.51 6.31 11.71
CA ALA A 271 -24.66 7.47 11.95
C ALA A 271 -23.44 7.11 12.81
N TRP A 272 -23.62 6.24 13.82
CA TRP A 272 -22.53 5.74 14.64
C TRP A 272 -21.60 4.79 13.88
N VAL A 273 -22.16 3.92 13.02
CA VAL A 273 -21.36 3.06 12.14
C VAL A 273 -20.47 3.92 11.25
N MET A 274 -21.03 4.97 10.63
CA MET A 274 -20.26 5.89 9.77
C MET A 274 -19.27 6.74 10.55
N ALA A 275 -19.58 7.12 11.80
CA ALA A 275 -18.64 7.81 12.67
C ALA A 275 -17.42 6.91 13.05
N GLY A 276 -17.67 5.65 13.39
CA GLY A 276 -16.62 4.66 13.63
C GLY A 276 -15.77 4.40 12.40
N ALA A 277 -16.40 4.20 11.24
CA ALA A 277 -15.70 4.02 9.97
C ALA A 277 -14.86 5.24 9.58
N THR A 278 -15.38 6.46 9.80
CA THR A 278 -14.66 7.71 9.57
C THR A 278 -13.43 7.81 10.48
N ALA A 279 -13.59 7.53 11.78
CA ALA A 279 -12.48 7.51 12.74
C ALA A 279 -11.43 6.46 12.35
N ALA A 280 -11.85 5.27 11.92
CA ALA A 280 -10.95 4.20 11.48
C ALA A 280 -10.21 4.52 10.18
N THR A 281 -10.80 5.30 9.28
CA THR A 281 -10.19 5.68 8.01
C THR A 281 -9.11 6.76 8.21
N ALA A 282 -9.28 7.65 9.19
CA ALA A 282 -8.40 8.80 9.41
C ALA A 282 -6.90 8.43 9.53
N PRO A 283 -6.45 7.43 10.32
CA PRO A 283 -5.05 7.06 10.41
C PRO A 283 -4.45 6.56 9.09
N ILE A 284 -5.22 5.81 8.28
CA ILE A 284 -4.76 5.34 6.96
C ILE A 284 -4.54 6.52 6.02
N VAL A 285 -5.47 7.47 6.00
CA VAL A 285 -5.37 8.70 5.18
C VAL A 285 -4.17 9.53 5.60
N ILE A 286 -3.97 9.73 6.92
CA ILE A 286 -2.82 10.46 7.46
C ILE A 286 -1.52 9.75 7.05
N LEU A 287 -1.43 8.44 7.24
CA LEU A 287 -0.26 7.66 6.89
C LEU A 287 0.05 7.76 5.38
N PHE A 288 -0.97 7.70 4.53
CA PHE A 288 -0.81 7.87 3.09
C PHE A 288 -0.17 9.23 2.75
N PHE A 289 -0.68 10.34 3.30
CA PHE A 289 -0.11 11.66 3.05
C PHE A 289 1.33 11.81 3.56
N LEU A 290 1.67 11.16 4.66
CA LEU A 290 3.03 11.16 5.19
C LEU A 290 4.00 10.34 4.32
N THR A 291 3.53 9.25 3.72
CA THR A 291 4.38 8.27 3.03
C THR A 291 4.32 8.36 1.50
N GLN A 292 3.40 9.12 0.90
CA GLN A 292 3.16 9.19 -0.55
C GLN A 292 4.42 9.46 -1.39
N ARG A 293 5.33 10.31 -0.90
CA ARG A 293 6.59 10.63 -1.61
C ARG A 293 7.52 9.41 -1.69
N THR A 294 7.66 8.68 -0.60
CA THR A 294 8.49 7.47 -0.51
C THR A 294 7.89 6.33 -1.35
N PHE A 295 6.56 6.25 -1.38
CA PHE A 295 5.82 5.26 -2.17
C PHE A 295 6.02 5.45 -3.67
N ILE A 296 5.91 6.71 -4.16
CA ILE A 296 6.12 7.03 -5.58
C ILE A 296 7.56 6.71 -6.02
N GLN A 297 8.55 6.98 -5.18
CA GLN A 297 9.95 6.65 -5.45
C GLN A 297 10.21 5.13 -5.46
N GLY A 298 9.59 4.39 -4.55
CA GLY A 298 9.72 2.94 -4.48
C GLY A 298 9.14 2.22 -5.69
N ILE A 299 7.97 2.64 -6.18
CA ILE A 299 7.32 2.07 -7.38
C ILE A 299 8.06 2.45 -8.66
N ALA A 300 8.57 3.69 -8.77
CA ALA A 300 9.31 4.15 -9.93
C ALA A 300 10.59 3.33 -10.18
N LEU A 301 11.24 2.85 -9.12
CA LEU A 301 12.43 1.99 -9.22
C LEU A 301 12.13 0.57 -9.72
N THR A 302 10.89 0.09 -9.56
CA THR A 302 10.46 -1.22 -10.08
C THR A 302 9.90 -1.14 -11.51
N GLY A 303 9.51 0.05 -11.98
CA GLY A 303 8.88 0.27 -13.28
C GLY A 303 9.80 0.69 -14.43
N THR A 304 11.04 1.11 -14.17
CA THR A 304 11.98 1.53 -15.22
C THR A 304 12.92 0.39 -15.63
N LYS A 305 12.38 -0.60 -16.33
CA LYS A 305 13.12 -1.44 -17.28
C LYS A 305 12.44 -1.25 -18.64
N GLY A 306 12.83 -0.22 -19.34
CA GLY A 306 12.52 0.07 -20.72
C GLY A 306 13.63 0.90 -21.28
#